data_3b2e066a2ffa9453cada5153a9086ebe
#
_entry.id   3b2e066a2ffa9453cada5153a9086ebe
#
_cell.length_a   1.000
_cell.length_b   1.000
_cell.length_c   1.000
_cell.angle_alpha   90.00
_cell.angle_beta   90.00
_cell.angle_gamma   90.00
#
_symmetry.space_group_name_H-M   'P 1'
#
loop_
_entity.id
_entity.type
_entity.pdbx_description
1 polymer ?
#
loop_
_entity_poly.entity_id
_entity_poly.type
_entity_poly.pdbx_seq_one_letter_code
_entity_poly.pdbx_strand_id
1 'polypeptide(L)'
;MSQPAALGLVMRSLLFTALVLVTAACGAYQFPGATPPTGTGTVTGLVTAVPCAPVQPAGDVCAGRFVAGVEVDFSDGRISSTAVTDSHGAYSIDLPAGTWKTTLKTYMRIISGPSVVTVVAGSHAVADFVLDTGIRVPVPQQ
;
A
#
# COMPACT_ATOMS: atom_id res chain seq x y z
N MET A 1 -8.41 -79.60 -0.30
CA MET A 1 -7.24 -78.71 -0.12
C MET A 1 -7.32 -77.70 -1.25
N SER A 2 -7.97 -76.58 -0.99
CA SER A 2 -8.03 -75.48 -1.96
C SER A 2 -8.52 -74.24 -1.21
N GLN A 3 -7.69 -73.28 -1.01
CA GLN A 3 -8.01 -71.86 -1.01
C GLN A 3 -6.88 -70.99 -0.42
N PRO A 4 -6.01 -70.45 -1.29
CA PRO A 4 -5.45 -69.18 -0.91
C PRO A 4 -5.70 -68.05 -1.95
N ALA A 5 -6.46 -68.29 -3.05
CA ALA A 5 -6.60 -67.27 -4.09
C ALA A 5 -7.56 -66.11 -3.75
N ALA A 6 -8.59 -66.38 -2.92
CA ALA A 6 -9.61 -65.40 -2.60
C ALA A 6 -9.08 -64.29 -1.60
N LEU A 7 -8.19 -64.65 -0.71
CA LEU A 7 -7.66 -63.74 0.30
C LEU A 7 -6.78 -62.65 -0.35
N GLY A 8 -6.02 -62.99 -1.38
CA GLY A 8 -5.16 -62.06 -2.11
C GLY A 8 -5.93 -61.02 -2.90
N LEU A 9 -7.11 -61.40 -3.42
CA LEU A 9 -7.93 -60.48 -4.24
C LEU A 9 -8.60 -59.41 -3.35
N VAL A 10 -9.13 -59.84 -2.19
CA VAL A 10 -9.76 -58.94 -1.23
C VAL A 10 -8.73 -57.94 -0.62
N MET A 11 -7.53 -58.41 -0.32
CA MET A 11 -6.48 -57.57 0.25
C MET A 11 -5.94 -56.57 -0.77
N ARG A 12 -5.87 -56.92 -2.05
CA ARG A 12 -5.49 -55.98 -3.13
C ARG A 12 -6.59 -54.93 -3.38
N SER A 13 -7.86 -55.31 -3.28
CA SER A 13 -9.00 -54.40 -3.45
C SER A 13 -9.06 -53.39 -2.31
N LEU A 14 -8.81 -53.80 -1.06
CA LEU A 14 -8.75 -52.92 0.10
C LEU A 14 -7.57 -51.92 0.08
N LEU A 15 -6.43 -52.36 -0.46
CA LEU A 15 -5.27 -51.47 -0.64
C LEU A 15 -5.53 -50.40 -1.71
N PHE A 16 -6.20 -50.74 -2.80
CA PHE A 16 -6.56 -49.77 -3.84
C PHE A 16 -7.61 -48.76 -3.36
N THR A 17 -8.61 -49.18 -2.59
CA THR A 17 -9.61 -48.27 -2.02
C THR A 17 -9.01 -47.36 -0.95
N ALA A 18 -8.09 -47.84 -0.15
CA ALA A 18 -7.37 -46.99 0.84
C ALA A 18 -6.47 -45.95 0.16
N LEU A 19 -5.80 -46.32 -0.96
CA LEU A 19 -4.93 -45.40 -1.69
C LEU A 19 -5.73 -44.28 -2.39
N VAL A 20 -6.93 -44.59 -2.93
CA VAL A 20 -7.79 -43.60 -3.56
C VAL A 20 -8.38 -42.62 -2.54
N LEU A 21 -8.67 -43.05 -1.32
CA LEU A 21 -9.16 -42.20 -0.25
C LEU A 21 -8.10 -41.20 0.28
N VAL A 22 -6.84 -41.58 0.23
CA VAL A 22 -5.74 -40.67 0.67
C VAL A 22 -5.44 -39.57 -0.35
N THR A 23 -5.65 -39.83 -1.65
CA THR A 23 -5.44 -38.81 -2.70
C THR A 23 -6.59 -37.81 -2.80
N ALA A 24 -7.77 -38.08 -2.28
CA ALA A 24 -8.90 -37.15 -2.26
C ALA A 24 -8.78 -36.10 -1.12
N ALA A 25 -7.91 -36.31 -0.13
CA ALA A 25 -7.72 -35.38 0.98
C ALA A 25 -6.78 -34.20 0.68
N CYS A 26 -6.12 -34.16 -0.47
CA CYS A 26 -5.21 -33.06 -0.86
C CYS A 26 -5.88 -31.94 -1.67
N GLY A 27 -7.20 -31.92 -1.81
CA GLY A 27 -7.90 -31.06 -2.76
C GLY A 27 -8.73 -29.92 -2.21
N ALA A 28 -8.71 -29.59 -0.93
CA ALA A 28 -9.55 -28.52 -0.42
C ALA A 28 -8.96 -27.78 0.81
N TYR A 29 -7.67 -27.45 0.76
CA TYR A 29 -7.25 -26.30 1.53
C TYR A 29 -7.63 -25.04 0.73
N GLN A 30 -8.91 -24.72 0.75
CA GLN A 30 -9.30 -23.34 0.59
C GLN A 30 -8.76 -22.63 1.84
N PHE A 31 -7.66 -21.88 1.66
CA PHE A 31 -7.38 -20.78 2.57
C PHE A 31 -8.70 -20.01 2.68
N PRO A 32 -9.30 -19.87 3.86
CA PRO A 32 -10.36 -18.90 4.00
C PRO A 32 -9.70 -17.60 3.55
N GLY A 33 -10.06 -17.12 2.37
CA GLY A 33 -9.62 -15.84 1.87
C GLY A 33 -9.91 -14.86 2.99
N ALA A 34 -8.89 -14.18 3.51
CA ALA A 34 -9.09 -13.14 4.47
C ALA A 34 -10.14 -12.23 3.86
N THR A 35 -11.31 -12.16 4.47
CA THR A 35 -12.38 -11.26 4.02
C THR A 35 -11.75 -9.89 3.91
N PRO A 36 -11.79 -9.22 2.75
CA PRO A 36 -11.22 -7.90 2.63
C PRO A 36 -11.75 -7.06 3.79
N PRO A 37 -10.91 -6.31 4.50
CA PRO A 37 -11.35 -5.51 5.62
C PRO A 37 -12.46 -4.59 5.13
N THR A 38 -13.66 -4.74 5.70
CA THR A 38 -14.82 -3.93 5.36
C THR A 38 -14.79 -2.65 6.18
N GLY A 39 -14.99 -1.50 5.55
CA GLY A 39 -15.01 -0.18 6.19
C GLY A 39 -14.01 0.77 5.56
N THR A 40 -14.12 2.03 5.94
CA THR A 40 -13.24 3.11 5.50
C THR A 40 -12.42 3.64 6.67
N GLY A 41 -11.23 4.16 6.38
CA GLY A 41 -10.44 4.98 7.27
C GLY A 41 -10.08 6.28 6.58
N THR A 42 -9.70 7.29 7.35
CA THR A 42 -9.35 8.60 6.84
C THR A 42 -7.82 8.73 6.73
N VAL A 43 -7.33 9.17 5.59
CA VAL A 43 -5.94 9.57 5.39
C VAL A 43 -5.88 11.08 5.35
N THR A 44 -5.01 11.66 6.19
CA THR A 44 -4.73 13.10 6.20
C THR A 44 -3.26 13.32 5.93
N GLY A 45 -2.89 14.50 5.46
CA GLY A 45 -1.50 14.84 5.28
C GLY A 45 -1.28 16.30 4.93
N LEU A 46 0.00 16.67 4.95
CA LEU A 46 0.49 17.99 4.63
C LEU A 46 1.53 17.89 3.52
N VAL A 47 1.41 18.75 2.52
CA VAL A 47 2.40 18.88 1.44
C VAL A 47 3.15 20.19 1.61
N THR A 48 4.45 20.08 1.82
CA THR A 48 5.36 21.23 1.98
C THR A 48 6.46 21.19 0.93
N ALA A 49 7.08 22.32 0.67
CA ALA A 49 8.19 22.44 -0.27
C ALA A 49 9.37 23.21 0.34
N VAL A 50 10.56 22.75 0.02
CA VAL A 50 11.83 23.39 0.42
C VAL A 50 12.69 23.66 -0.83
N PRO A 51 13.58 24.65 -0.80
CA PRO A 51 13.80 25.65 0.26
C PRO A 51 12.63 26.65 0.36
N CYS A 52 12.48 27.29 1.53
CA CYS A 52 11.44 28.29 1.76
C CYS A 52 11.71 29.60 1.00
N ALA A 53 12.97 29.88 0.74
CA ALA A 53 13.42 31.05 -0.04
C ALA A 53 14.58 30.66 -0.98
N PRO A 54 14.78 31.40 -2.08
CA PRO A 54 15.89 31.16 -3.01
C PRO A 54 17.26 31.27 -2.34
N VAL A 55 17.39 32.11 -1.34
CA VAL A 55 18.59 32.26 -0.51
C VAL A 55 18.17 32.05 0.94
N GLN A 56 18.67 31.00 1.57
CA GLN A 56 18.51 30.77 3.00
C GLN A 56 19.81 31.14 3.71
N PRO A 57 19.77 32.04 4.73
CA PRO A 57 20.91 32.28 5.61
C PRO A 57 21.40 30.99 6.26
N ALA A 58 22.69 30.85 6.45
CA ALA A 58 23.24 29.70 7.15
C ALA A 58 22.72 29.68 8.60
N GLY A 59 22.07 28.55 8.95
CA GLY A 59 21.45 28.34 10.26
C GLY A 59 19.93 28.52 10.30
N ASP A 60 19.29 29.06 9.27
CA ASP A 60 17.83 29.12 9.20
C ASP A 60 17.25 27.72 8.98
N VAL A 61 16.34 27.34 9.88
CA VAL A 61 15.56 26.10 9.73
C VAL A 61 14.27 26.41 8.99
N CYS A 62 14.17 25.92 7.75
CA CYS A 62 12.94 26.02 6.97
C CYS A 62 12.04 24.82 7.25
N ALA A 63 10.90 25.05 7.87
CA ALA A 63 9.89 24.03 8.11
C ALA A 63 9.13 23.60 6.82
N GLY A 64 9.45 24.24 5.69
CA GLY A 64 8.75 24.05 4.42
C GLY A 64 7.64 25.08 4.21
N ARG A 65 7.41 25.41 2.92
CA ARG A 65 6.32 26.26 2.48
C ARG A 65 5.15 25.36 2.07
N PHE A 66 3.95 25.69 2.50
CA PHE A 66 2.73 24.98 2.10
C PHE A 66 2.52 25.01 0.59
N VAL A 67 2.12 23.87 0.01
CA VAL A 67 1.88 23.73 -1.44
C VAL A 67 0.42 23.40 -1.67
N ALA A 68 -0.32 24.37 -2.20
CA ALA A 68 -1.72 24.20 -2.57
C ALA A 68 -1.89 23.61 -3.96
N GLY A 69 -3.01 22.95 -4.20
CA GLY A 69 -3.41 22.46 -5.54
C GLY A 69 -2.62 21.25 -6.03
N VAL A 70 -1.91 20.55 -5.15
CA VAL A 70 -1.24 19.28 -5.48
C VAL A 70 -2.26 18.15 -5.41
N GLU A 71 -2.38 17.40 -6.50
CA GLU A 71 -3.17 16.16 -6.50
C GLU A 71 -2.34 15.02 -5.90
N VAL A 72 -2.91 14.38 -4.88
CA VAL A 72 -2.37 13.18 -4.24
C VAL A 72 -3.24 12.00 -4.64
N ASP A 73 -2.73 11.14 -5.48
CA ASP A 73 -3.42 9.94 -5.96
C ASP A 73 -3.12 8.74 -5.07
N PHE A 74 -4.16 8.01 -4.73
CA PHE A 74 -4.12 6.76 -3.98
C PHE A 74 -4.65 5.64 -4.86
N SER A 75 -3.93 4.54 -5.00
CA SER A 75 -4.36 3.38 -5.79
C SER A 75 -4.04 2.07 -5.08
N ASP A 76 -5.01 1.17 -5.05
CA ASP A 76 -4.85 -0.22 -4.59
C ASP A 76 -4.58 -1.20 -5.76
N GLY A 77 -4.46 -0.68 -6.99
CA GLY A 77 -4.30 -1.44 -8.23
C GLY A 77 -5.62 -1.81 -8.91
N ARG A 78 -6.78 -1.58 -8.27
CA ARG A 78 -8.12 -1.79 -8.84
C ARG A 78 -8.87 -0.48 -9.00
N ILE A 79 -8.83 0.33 -7.98
CA ILE A 79 -9.45 1.65 -7.94
C ILE A 79 -8.41 2.72 -7.61
N SER A 80 -8.71 3.94 -7.98
CA SER A 80 -7.90 5.11 -7.63
C SER A 80 -8.80 6.20 -7.08
N SER A 81 -8.29 6.92 -6.09
CA SER A 81 -8.94 8.07 -5.47
C SER A 81 -7.95 9.20 -5.36
N THR A 82 -8.39 10.43 -5.54
CA THR A 82 -7.52 11.62 -5.56
C THR A 82 -7.98 12.61 -4.51
N ALA A 83 -7.04 13.13 -3.73
CA ALA A 83 -7.22 14.31 -2.88
C ALA A 83 -6.44 15.48 -3.46
N VAL A 84 -6.88 16.71 -3.19
CA VAL A 84 -6.21 17.94 -3.60
C VAL A 84 -5.86 18.76 -2.37
N THR A 85 -4.64 19.28 -2.29
CA THR A 85 -4.21 20.10 -1.17
C THR A 85 -4.88 21.48 -1.20
N ASP A 86 -5.28 21.94 -0.03
CA ASP A 86 -5.85 23.29 0.19
C ASP A 86 -4.77 24.37 0.24
N SER A 87 -5.16 25.62 0.56
CA SER A 87 -4.26 26.78 0.68
C SER A 87 -3.18 26.63 1.76
N HIS A 88 -3.36 25.69 2.70
CA HIS A 88 -2.40 25.38 3.76
C HIS A 88 -1.62 24.10 3.45
N GLY A 89 -1.72 23.58 2.23
CA GLY A 89 -1.07 22.35 1.84
C GLY A 89 -1.65 21.09 2.46
N ALA A 90 -2.75 21.19 3.18
CA ALA A 90 -3.40 20.09 3.86
C ALA A 90 -4.39 19.37 2.94
N TYR A 91 -4.54 18.07 3.12
CA TYR A 91 -5.55 17.26 2.44
C TYR A 91 -6.14 16.20 3.36
N SER A 92 -7.32 15.74 3.03
CA SER A 92 -8.01 14.64 3.72
C SER A 92 -8.80 13.83 2.72
N ILE A 93 -8.80 12.50 2.88
CA ILE A 93 -9.55 11.59 2.02
C ILE A 93 -9.96 10.34 2.81
N ASP A 94 -11.19 9.87 2.58
CA ASP A 94 -11.66 8.59 3.10
C ASP A 94 -11.42 7.49 2.07
N LEU A 95 -10.72 6.44 2.49
CA LEU A 95 -10.37 5.30 1.65
C LEU A 95 -10.85 3.99 2.28
N PRO A 96 -11.27 3.01 1.48
CA PRO A 96 -11.49 1.66 1.96
C PRO A 96 -10.26 1.12 2.70
N ALA A 97 -10.50 0.31 3.73
CA ALA A 97 -9.43 -0.35 4.45
C ALA A 97 -8.60 -1.22 3.48
N GLY A 98 -7.29 -1.09 3.54
CA GLY A 98 -6.37 -1.75 2.62
C GLY A 98 -5.03 -1.06 2.51
N THR A 99 -4.23 -1.49 1.54
CA THR A 99 -2.91 -0.91 1.24
C THR A 99 -2.98 -0.10 -0.04
N TRP A 100 -2.60 1.16 0.04
CA TRP A 100 -2.71 2.13 -1.03
C TRP A 100 -1.34 2.66 -1.44
N LYS A 101 -1.01 2.54 -2.71
CA LYS A 101 0.16 3.22 -3.30
C LYS A 101 -0.16 4.70 -3.46
N THR A 102 0.76 5.57 -3.05
CA THR A 102 0.61 7.02 -3.17
C THR A 102 1.45 7.57 -4.32
N THR A 103 0.90 8.54 -5.05
CA THR A 103 1.60 9.25 -6.13
C THR A 103 1.14 10.70 -6.12
N LEU A 104 2.08 11.64 -6.23
CA LEU A 104 1.77 13.07 -6.32
C LEU A 104 1.89 13.52 -7.78
N LYS A 105 0.89 14.26 -8.26
CA LYS A 105 0.97 14.96 -9.56
C LYS A 105 1.58 16.32 -9.36
N THR A 106 2.88 16.39 -9.50
CA THR A 106 3.68 17.60 -9.36
C THR A 106 4.90 17.55 -10.28
N TYR A 107 5.37 18.72 -10.71
CA TYR A 107 6.65 18.87 -11.41
C TYR A 107 7.84 18.95 -10.44
N MET A 108 7.57 19.10 -9.14
CA MET A 108 8.60 19.16 -8.10
C MET A 108 9.05 17.74 -7.73
N ARG A 109 10.31 17.61 -7.35
CA ARG A 109 10.85 16.33 -6.89
C ARG A 109 10.36 16.05 -5.47
N ILE A 110 9.85 14.85 -5.23
CA ILE A 110 9.51 14.38 -3.89
C ILE A 110 10.81 14.04 -3.15
N ILE A 111 11.05 14.70 -2.01
CA ILE A 111 12.21 14.46 -1.14
C ILE A 111 11.85 13.43 -0.06
N SER A 112 10.65 13.55 0.50
CA SER A 112 10.16 12.69 1.57
C SER A 112 8.67 12.49 1.46
N GLY A 113 8.20 11.34 1.94
CA GLY A 113 6.80 10.95 2.00
C GLY A 113 6.62 9.44 1.80
N PRO A 114 5.49 8.89 2.26
CA PRO A 114 5.23 7.47 2.10
C PRO A 114 4.84 7.13 0.66
N SER A 115 5.49 6.12 0.08
CA SER A 115 5.07 5.56 -1.22
C SER A 115 3.87 4.62 -1.10
N VAL A 116 3.58 4.17 0.13
CA VAL A 116 2.48 3.25 0.45
C VAL A 116 1.89 3.65 1.80
N VAL A 117 0.56 3.65 1.90
CA VAL A 117 -0.20 3.90 3.13
C VAL A 117 -1.12 2.73 3.39
N THR A 118 -1.12 2.23 4.63
CA THR A 118 -2.08 1.22 5.09
C THR A 118 -3.23 1.91 5.80
N VAL A 119 -4.44 1.70 5.30
CA VAL A 119 -5.68 2.24 5.85
C VAL A 119 -6.39 1.14 6.64
N VAL A 120 -6.71 1.42 7.89
CA VAL A 120 -7.49 0.54 8.76
C VAL A 120 -8.87 1.15 8.97
N ALA A 121 -9.91 0.32 8.92
CA ALA A 121 -11.28 0.77 9.11
C ALA A 121 -11.47 1.52 10.43
N GLY A 122 -12.10 2.70 10.38
CA GLY A 122 -12.36 3.54 11.54
C GLY A 122 -11.13 4.24 12.13
N SER A 123 -9.96 4.18 11.49
CA SER A 123 -8.74 4.82 11.97
C SER A 123 -8.28 5.98 11.09
N HIS A 124 -7.36 6.78 11.62
CA HIS A 124 -6.65 7.82 10.89
C HIS A 124 -5.23 7.37 10.55
N ALA A 125 -4.84 7.61 9.30
CA ALA A 125 -3.46 7.49 8.85
C ALA A 125 -2.94 8.87 8.42
N VAL A 126 -1.63 9.12 8.62
CA VAL A 126 -0.99 10.37 8.22
C VAL A 126 0.01 10.09 7.11
N ALA A 127 -0.02 10.93 6.07
CA ALA A 127 0.85 10.84 4.91
C ALA A 127 1.33 12.24 4.49
N ASP A 128 2.42 12.69 5.09
CA ASP A 128 3.03 13.99 4.80
C ASP A 128 4.07 13.88 3.69
N PHE A 129 4.18 14.91 2.86
CA PHE A 129 5.12 14.97 1.75
C PHE A 129 5.94 16.24 1.80
N VAL A 130 7.24 16.10 1.48
CA VAL A 130 8.16 17.21 1.31
C VAL A 130 8.67 17.21 -0.13
N LEU A 131 8.51 18.34 -0.79
CA LEU A 131 8.89 18.57 -2.17
C LEU A 131 10.12 19.46 -2.28
N ASP A 132 10.92 19.27 -3.33
CA ASP A 132 12.02 20.16 -3.71
C ASP A 132 11.53 21.09 -4.82
N THR A 133 11.53 22.39 -4.56
CA THR A 133 11.16 23.41 -5.58
C THR A 133 12.19 23.50 -6.71
N GLY A 134 13.37 22.90 -6.55
CA GLY A 134 14.47 22.97 -7.52
C GLY A 134 15.14 24.33 -7.62
N ILE A 135 14.71 25.31 -6.82
CA ILE A 135 15.30 26.66 -6.84
C ILE A 135 16.68 26.57 -6.18
N ARG A 136 17.72 26.77 -6.97
CA ARG A 136 19.12 26.85 -6.53
C ARG A 136 19.68 28.18 -7.03
N VAL A 137 20.22 28.99 -6.15
CA VAL A 137 21.01 30.16 -6.54
C VAL A 137 22.42 29.68 -6.90
N PRO A 138 22.95 30.01 -8.08
CA PRO A 138 24.34 29.72 -8.40
C PRO A 138 25.27 30.31 -7.35
N VAL A 139 26.20 29.51 -6.82
CA VAL A 139 27.24 30.01 -5.91
C VAL A 139 28.13 30.93 -6.74
N PRO A 140 28.38 32.21 -6.32
CA PRO A 140 29.32 33.06 -7.02
C PRO A 140 30.68 32.37 -7.06
N GLN A 141 31.23 32.19 -8.24
CA GLN A 141 32.59 31.69 -8.41
C GLN A 141 33.54 32.82 -8.04
N GLN A 142 34.33 32.62 -6.99
CA GLN A 142 35.44 33.50 -6.59
C GLN A 142 36.68 33.18 -7.40
#